data_3c3dae1d8813e69c252b1576967057b1
#
_entry.id   3c3dae1d8813e69c252b1576967057b1
#
_cell.length_a   1.000
_cell.length_b   1.000
_cell.length_c   1.000
_cell.angle_alpha   90.00
_cell.angle_beta   90.00
_cell.angle_gamma   90.00
#
_symmetry.space_group_name_H-M   'P 1'
#
loop_
_entity.id
_entity.type
_entity.pdbx_description
1 polymer ?
#
loop_
_entity_poly.entity_id
_entity_poly.type
_entity_poly.pdbx_seq_one_letter_code
_entity_poly.pdbx_strand_id
1 'polypeptide(L)'
;PLNPWTTYAWAEFGGADWSDYWDERRHLPDVLENYRGSVYLVWGLQDWNVDPYHAFPTYQLMRDAGINARAIAGQWAHNYPDQPDRHSELGTGYGGEAYPNMSRMDWAVELFGWFQYYLKDIGDEPEPMVQIQTNDGKWHVEETWPPEDMTWLMEEIGSDWSGDGVVNGLGGSVTL
;
A
#
# COMPACT_ATOMS: atom_id res chain seq x y z
N PRO A 1 7.33 -7.11 -28.15
CA PRO A 1 8.69 -6.58 -28.07
C PRO A 1 8.80 -5.70 -26.85
N LEU A 2 9.82 -5.97 -26.02
CA LEU A 2 10.10 -5.14 -24.84
C LEU A 2 10.43 -3.71 -25.31
N ASN A 3 9.96 -2.72 -24.56
CA ASN A 3 10.32 -1.33 -24.79
C ASN A 3 11.87 -1.20 -24.81
N PRO A 4 12.49 -0.48 -25.74
CA PRO A 4 13.94 -0.29 -25.78
C PRO A 4 14.54 0.18 -24.46
N TRP A 5 13.82 0.99 -23.69
CA TRP A 5 14.23 1.45 -22.36
C TRP A 5 14.30 0.33 -21.33
N THR A 6 13.35 -0.61 -21.37
CA THR A 6 13.38 -1.79 -20.48
C THR A 6 14.58 -2.67 -20.81
N THR A 7 14.86 -2.88 -22.09
CA THR A 7 16.02 -3.67 -22.52
C THR A 7 17.34 -3.01 -22.13
N TYR A 8 17.43 -1.68 -22.28
CA TYR A 8 18.59 -0.90 -21.85
C TYR A 8 18.79 -0.99 -20.34
N ALA A 9 17.74 -0.76 -19.56
CA ALA A 9 17.81 -0.86 -18.09
C ALA A 9 18.26 -2.27 -17.65
N TRP A 10 17.77 -3.32 -18.27
CA TRP A 10 18.17 -4.69 -17.98
C TRP A 10 19.65 -4.95 -18.29
N ALA A 11 20.16 -4.40 -19.39
CA ALA A 11 21.56 -4.56 -19.77
C ALA A 11 22.50 -3.74 -18.90
N GLU A 12 22.10 -2.52 -18.53
CA GLU A 12 22.94 -1.56 -17.81
C GLU A 12 22.94 -1.82 -16.30
N PHE A 13 21.81 -2.25 -15.72
CA PHE A 13 21.62 -2.31 -14.28
C PHE A 13 21.59 -3.72 -13.68
N GLY A 14 21.99 -4.73 -14.44
CA GLY A 14 22.13 -6.11 -13.94
C GLY A 14 20.83 -6.92 -13.92
N GLY A 15 19.80 -6.47 -14.63
CA GLY A 15 18.54 -7.21 -14.76
C GLY A 15 17.58 -7.00 -13.59
N ALA A 16 16.80 -8.04 -13.26
CA ALA A 16 15.83 -8.03 -12.16
C ALA A 16 16.45 -8.37 -10.80
N ASP A 17 17.70 -8.81 -10.79
CA ASP A 17 18.38 -9.18 -9.56
C ASP A 17 18.83 -7.95 -8.78
N TRP A 18 18.89 -8.12 -7.46
CA TRP A 18 19.43 -7.06 -6.60
C TRP A 18 20.91 -6.83 -6.93
N SER A 19 21.29 -5.57 -7.08
CA SER A 19 22.65 -5.16 -7.44
C SER A 19 23.04 -3.87 -6.73
N ASP A 20 24.30 -3.48 -6.83
CA ASP A 20 24.80 -2.21 -6.29
C ASP A 20 23.99 -1.02 -6.80
N TYR A 21 23.50 -1.08 -8.03
CA TYR A 21 22.62 -0.06 -8.60
C TYR A 21 21.33 0.14 -7.76
N TRP A 22 20.69 -0.93 -7.34
CA TRP A 22 19.48 -0.88 -6.52
C TRP A 22 19.79 -0.53 -5.07
N ASP A 23 20.92 -1.02 -4.55
CA ASP A 23 21.34 -0.74 -3.19
C ASP A 23 21.64 0.75 -2.98
N GLU A 24 22.32 1.41 -3.92
CA GLU A 24 22.57 2.85 -3.92
C GLU A 24 21.27 3.70 -3.93
N ARG A 25 20.15 3.13 -4.35
CA ARG A 25 18.84 3.79 -4.46
C ARG A 25 17.86 3.39 -3.37
N ARG A 26 18.29 2.55 -2.49
CA ARG A 26 17.51 2.09 -1.35
C ARG A 26 17.59 3.10 -0.21
N HIS A 27 16.70 4.09 -0.24
CA HIS A 27 16.71 5.19 0.73
C HIS A 27 15.95 4.93 2.02
N LEU A 28 15.14 3.87 2.09
CA LEU A 28 14.34 3.59 3.29
C LEU A 28 15.18 3.47 4.57
N PRO A 29 16.34 2.78 4.59
CA PRO A 29 17.18 2.73 5.78
C PRO A 29 17.62 4.11 6.27
N ASP A 30 18.03 4.98 5.34
CA ASP A 30 18.44 6.35 5.65
C ASP A 30 17.29 7.19 6.22
N VAL A 31 16.07 6.98 5.68
CA VAL A 31 14.86 7.62 6.20
C VAL A 31 14.58 7.16 7.62
N LEU A 32 14.61 5.86 7.88
CA LEU A 32 14.34 5.31 9.21
C LEU A 32 15.34 5.81 10.26
N GLU A 33 16.60 5.98 9.88
CA GLU A 33 17.66 6.46 10.78
C GLU A 33 17.58 7.97 11.02
N ASN A 34 17.35 8.76 9.97
CA ASN A 34 17.62 10.19 10.00
C ASN A 34 16.38 11.08 9.95
N TYR A 35 15.25 10.59 9.43
CA TYR A 35 14.06 11.41 9.30
C TYR A 35 13.40 11.68 10.65
N ARG A 36 12.96 12.93 10.86
CA ARG A 36 12.34 13.40 12.11
C ARG A 36 11.01 14.13 11.88
N GLY A 37 10.49 14.05 10.69
CA GLY A 37 9.18 14.60 10.33
C GLY A 37 8.05 13.60 10.52
N SER A 38 6.94 13.87 9.87
CA SER A 38 5.76 13.01 9.80
C SER A 38 5.52 12.51 8.39
N VAL A 39 4.88 11.36 8.25
CA VAL A 39 4.64 10.71 6.94
C VAL A 39 3.17 10.36 6.80
N TYR A 40 2.56 10.76 5.69
CA TYR A 40 1.23 10.31 5.30
C TYR A 40 1.35 9.41 4.07
N LEU A 41 1.01 8.14 4.24
CA LEU A 41 1.12 7.11 3.20
C LEU A 41 -0.24 6.89 2.55
N VAL A 42 -0.29 6.87 1.22
CA VAL A 42 -1.50 6.63 0.45
C VAL A 42 -1.24 5.49 -0.53
N TRP A 43 -2.01 4.41 -0.43
CA TRP A 43 -1.87 3.25 -1.30
C TRP A 43 -3.18 2.77 -1.89
N GLY A 44 -3.10 2.34 -3.15
CA GLY A 44 -4.15 1.57 -3.81
C GLY A 44 -3.91 0.07 -3.66
N LEU A 45 -4.89 -0.66 -3.10
CA LEU A 45 -4.78 -2.11 -2.93
C LEU A 45 -4.86 -2.88 -4.25
N GLN A 46 -5.34 -2.23 -5.31
CA GLN A 46 -5.37 -2.76 -6.67
C GLN A 46 -4.30 -2.12 -7.58
N ASP A 47 -3.30 -1.48 -7.00
CA ASP A 47 -2.25 -0.83 -7.78
C ASP A 47 -1.28 -1.89 -8.33
N TRP A 48 -1.31 -2.06 -9.65
CA TRP A 48 -0.43 -2.97 -10.38
C TRP A 48 0.93 -2.34 -10.73
N ASN A 49 1.04 -1.02 -10.58
CA ASN A 49 2.24 -0.27 -10.93
C ASN A 49 3.14 -0.03 -9.72
N VAL A 50 2.53 0.26 -8.57
CA VAL A 50 3.22 0.37 -7.27
C VAL A 50 2.64 -0.68 -6.34
N ASP A 51 3.31 -1.80 -6.24
CA ASP A 51 2.84 -2.99 -5.54
C ASP A 51 2.48 -2.66 -4.07
N PRO A 52 1.23 -2.87 -3.66
CA PRO A 52 0.78 -2.60 -2.29
C PRO A 52 1.47 -3.50 -1.23
N TYR A 53 2.11 -4.57 -1.64
CA TYR A 53 2.90 -5.43 -0.75
C TYR A 53 3.92 -4.64 0.09
N HIS A 54 4.44 -3.54 -0.44
CA HIS A 54 5.40 -2.70 0.28
C HIS A 54 4.76 -1.69 1.24
N ALA A 55 3.45 -1.48 1.16
CA ALA A 55 2.76 -0.43 1.91
C ALA A 55 2.85 -0.65 3.43
N PHE A 56 2.36 -1.77 3.87
CA PHE A 56 2.22 -2.05 5.29
C PHE A 56 3.55 -2.30 6.00
N PRO A 57 4.51 -3.06 5.44
CA PRO A 57 5.84 -3.17 6.02
C PRO A 57 6.53 -1.81 6.16
N THR A 58 6.38 -0.92 5.18
CA THR A 58 6.95 0.43 5.26
C THR A 58 6.33 1.25 6.39
N TYR A 59 5.00 1.21 6.53
CA TYR A 59 4.30 1.86 7.63
C TYR A 59 4.83 1.36 8.99
N GLN A 60 4.88 0.04 9.18
CA GLN A 60 5.34 -0.55 10.44
C GLN A 60 6.79 -0.16 10.75
N LEU A 61 7.69 -0.25 9.77
CA LEU A 61 9.09 0.16 9.96
C LEU A 61 9.22 1.63 10.36
N MET A 62 8.41 2.51 9.79
CA MET A 62 8.40 3.93 10.18
C MET A 62 7.90 4.12 11.61
N ARG A 63 6.84 3.39 12.00
CA ARG A 63 6.32 3.41 13.37
C ARG A 63 7.36 2.89 14.37
N ASP A 64 8.03 1.80 14.07
CA ASP A 64 9.07 1.20 14.92
C ASP A 64 10.29 2.13 15.08
N ALA A 65 10.59 2.92 14.05
CA ALA A 65 11.61 3.97 14.11
C ALA A 65 11.17 5.24 14.86
N GLY A 66 9.94 5.27 15.40
CA GLY A 66 9.39 6.43 16.12
C GLY A 66 8.95 7.59 15.22
N ILE A 67 8.80 7.35 13.91
CA ILE A 67 8.27 8.33 12.97
C ILE A 67 6.75 8.36 13.11
N ASN A 68 6.16 9.56 13.24
CA ASN A 68 4.72 9.69 13.21
C ASN A 68 4.21 9.42 11.79
N ALA A 69 3.64 8.23 11.59
CA ALA A 69 3.13 7.78 10.29
C ALA A 69 1.62 7.56 10.36
N ARG A 70 0.93 8.02 9.31
CA ARG A 70 -0.48 7.77 9.04
C ARG A 70 -0.61 7.15 7.66
N ALA A 71 -1.53 6.22 7.49
CA ALA A 71 -1.72 5.54 6.22
C ALA A 71 -3.19 5.44 5.84
N ILE A 72 -3.47 5.51 4.54
CA ILE A 72 -4.76 5.16 3.96
C ILE A 72 -4.55 4.21 2.80
N ALA A 73 -5.24 3.09 2.81
CA ALA A 73 -5.19 2.08 1.75
C ALA A 73 -6.61 1.68 1.36
N GLY A 74 -6.98 1.94 0.13
CA GLY A 74 -8.32 1.63 -0.37
C GLY A 74 -8.29 0.79 -1.63
N GLN A 75 -9.48 0.31 -2.02
CA GLN A 75 -9.67 -0.57 -3.19
C GLN A 75 -9.61 0.21 -4.51
N TRP A 76 -8.67 1.12 -4.64
CA TRP A 76 -8.37 1.79 -5.91
C TRP A 76 -7.06 1.30 -6.51
N ALA A 77 -6.89 1.52 -7.81
CA ALA A 77 -5.66 1.29 -8.51
C ALA A 77 -4.69 2.48 -8.31
N HIS A 78 -3.91 2.86 -9.30
CA HIS A 78 -2.95 3.97 -9.24
C HIS A 78 -3.65 5.34 -9.29
N ASN A 79 -4.40 5.68 -8.23
CA ASN A 79 -5.24 6.88 -8.12
C ASN A 79 -5.24 7.46 -6.71
N TYR A 80 -5.84 8.65 -6.58
CA TYR A 80 -6.08 9.29 -5.30
C TYR A 80 -7.45 8.95 -4.73
N PRO A 81 -7.60 8.96 -3.39
CA PRO A 81 -8.86 8.58 -2.73
C PRO A 81 -10.07 9.43 -3.10
N ASP A 82 -9.86 10.69 -3.51
CA ASP A 82 -10.89 11.68 -3.81
C ASP A 82 -11.24 11.80 -5.30
N GLN A 83 -10.88 10.82 -6.13
CA GLN A 83 -11.13 10.83 -7.57
C GLN A 83 -12.23 9.84 -8.00
N PRO A 84 -13.51 10.12 -7.72
CA PRO A 84 -14.60 9.17 -7.93
C PRO A 84 -14.81 8.78 -9.40
N ASP A 85 -14.52 9.65 -10.33
CA ASP A 85 -14.60 9.42 -11.77
C ASP A 85 -13.56 8.39 -12.27
N ARG A 86 -12.51 8.18 -11.50
CA ARG A 86 -11.47 7.19 -11.78
C ARG A 86 -11.70 5.86 -11.10
N HIS A 87 -12.61 5.80 -10.17
CA HIS A 87 -13.05 4.59 -9.47
C HIS A 87 -14.40 4.10 -10.02
N SER A 88 -14.67 4.32 -11.30
CA SER A 88 -15.95 3.95 -11.89
C SER A 88 -16.11 2.43 -11.98
N GLU A 89 -17.37 1.99 -12.01
CA GLU A 89 -17.81 0.59 -12.13
C GLU A 89 -17.17 -0.18 -13.31
N LEU A 90 -16.53 0.52 -14.23
CA LEU A 90 -15.89 -0.07 -15.39
C LEU A 90 -14.40 -0.33 -15.19
N GLY A 91 -13.83 -0.12 -14.02
CA GLY A 91 -12.40 -0.30 -13.77
C GLY A 91 -11.54 0.52 -14.72
N THR A 92 -12.00 1.71 -15.06
CA THR A 92 -11.51 2.42 -16.22
C THR A 92 -10.10 2.93 -16.05
N GLY A 93 -9.28 2.54 -16.96
CA GLY A 93 -7.98 3.12 -17.25
C GLY A 93 -6.81 2.44 -16.55
N TYR A 94 -7.03 1.78 -15.42
CA TYR A 94 -5.94 1.16 -14.65
C TYR A 94 -6.22 -0.27 -14.18
N GLY A 95 -7.28 -0.90 -14.69
CA GLY A 95 -7.54 -2.33 -14.52
C GLY A 95 -8.10 -2.75 -13.15
N GLY A 96 -8.50 -1.80 -12.32
CA GLY A 96 -9.08 -2.10 -11.01
C GLY A 96 -10.58 -2.40 -11.07
N GLU A 97 -11.09 -3.18 -10.12
CA GLU A 97 -12.51 -3.41 -9.91
C GLU A 97 -13.13 -2.28 -9.09
N ALA A 98 -14.42 -2.00 -9.32
CA ALA A 98 -15.16 -1.04 -8.52
C ALA A 98 -15.67 -1.70 -7.22
N TYR A 99 -15.42 -1.03 -6.12
CA TYR A 99 -15.93 -1.44 -4.79
C TYR A 99 -16.83 -0.35 -4.21
N PRO A 100 -17.82 -0.70 -3.40
CA PRO A 100 -18.61 0.29 -2.68
C PRO A 100 -17.72 1.18 -1.82
N ASN A 101 -18.05 2.47 -1.76
CA ASN A 101 -17.38 3.44 -0.91
C ASN A 101 -15.85 3.60 -1.13
N MET A 102 -15.37 3.28 -2.34
CA MET A 102 -13.95 3.48 -2.70
C MET A 102 -13.54 4.95 -2.59
N SER A 103 -14.41 5.86 -3.03
CA SER A 103 -14.08 7.27 -3.06
C SER A 103 -14.21 7.90 -1.67
N ARG A 104 -13.15 8.59 -1.27
CA ARG A 104 -13.04 9.27 0.02
C ARG A 104 -12.87 10.78 -0.21
N MET A 105 -13.98 11.48 -0.46
CA MET A 105 -13.97 12.93 -0.67
C MET A 105 -13.53 13.69 0.58
N ASP A 106 -13.72 13.13 1.75
CA ASP A 106 -13.27 13.63 3.04
C ASP A 106 -11.75 13.56 3.22
N TRP A 107 -11.06 12.68 2.47
CA TRP A 107 -9.61 12.56 2.53
C TRP A 107 -8.88 13.89 2.24
N ALA A 108 -9.37 14.68 1.30
CA ALA A 108 -8.76 15.98 0.98
C ALA A 108 -8.79 16.93 2.19
N VAL A 109 -9.87 16.89 2.98
CA VAL A 109 -10.00 17.68 4.22
C VAL A 109 -9.04 17.17 5.29
N GLU A 110 -8.95 15.86 5.43
CA GLU A 110 -8.03 15.19 6.35
C GLU A 110 -6.58 15.54 6.02
N LEU A 111 -6.19 15.40 4.76
CA LEU A 111 -4.84 15.75 4.28
C LEU A 111 -4.54 17.24 4.48
N PHE A 112 -5.52 18.13 4.28
CA PHE A 112 -5.36 19.53 4.55
C PHE A 112 -5.11 19.79 6.04
N GLY A 113 -5.85 19.13 6.94
CA GLY A 113 -5.62 19.19 8.40
C GLY A 113 -4.20 18.71 8.77
N TRP A 114 -3.72 17.64 8.16
CA TRP A 114 -2.35 17.16 8.33
C TRP A 114 -1.32 18.24 8.02
N PHE A 115 -1.44 18.91 6.87
CA PHE A 115 -0.53 19.99 6.48
C PHE A 115 -0.69 21.26 7.34
N GLN A 116 -1.92 21.57 7.82
CA GLN A 116 -2.10 22.69 8.73
C GLN A 116 -1.34 22.48 10.04
N TYR A 117 -1.40 21.27 10.59
CA TYR A 117 -0.68 20.96 11.82
C TYR A 117 0.84 20.98 11.59
N TYR A 118 1.36 20.14 10.72
CA TYR A 118 2.81 19.94 10.60
C TYR A 118 3.56 21.10 9.93
N LEU A 119 2.90 21.92 9.14
CA LEU A 119 3.55 23.06 8.48
C LEU A 119 3.26 24.40 9.12
N LYS A 120 2.20 24.51 9.92
CA LYS A 120 1.75 25.81 10.46
C LYS A 120 1.42 25.78 11.93
N ASP A 121 1.47 24.63 12.57
CA ASP A 121 1.10 24.46 13.98
C ASP A 121 -0.34 24.91 14.27
N ILE A 122 -1.26 24.53 13.37
CA ILE A 122 -2.70 24.85 13.46
C ILE A 122 -3.51 23.56 13.61
N GLY A 123 -4.36 23.51 14.63
CA GLY A 123 -5.23 22.35 14.93
C GLY A 123 -4.59 21.38 15.88
N ASP A 124 -5.20 20.19 15.98
CA ASP A 124 -4.73 19.11 16.83
C ASP A 124 -3.74 18.22 16.07
N GLU A 125 -2.81 17.61 16.80
CA GLU A 125 -1.88 16.64 16.21
C GLU A 125 -2.65 15.46 15.63
N PRO A 126 -2.46 15.14 14.33
CA PRO A 126 -3.11 14.00 13.73
C PRO A 126 -2.62 12.68 14.34
N GLU A 127 -3.56 11.89 14.85
CA GLU A 127 -3.27 10.58 15.42
C GLU A 127 -2.65 9.65 14.37
N PRO A 128 -1.61 8.88 14.75
CA PRO A 128 -1.10 7.81 13.90
C PRO A 128 -2.16 6.71 13.78
N MET A 129 -2.48 6.34 12.55
CA MET A 129 -3.45 5.28 12.27
C MET A 129 -3.29 4.73 10.86
N VAL A 130 -3.88 3.59 10.64
CA VAL A 130 -4.11 3.02 9.31
C VAL A 130 -5.61 3.00 9.04
N GLN A 131 -6.02 3.62 7.95
CA GLN A 131 -7.37 3.47 7.40
C GLN A 131 -7.29 2.50 6.23
N ILE A 132 -7.98 1.38 6.32
CA ILE A 132 -7.97 0.35 5.27
C ILE A 132 -9.37 -0.01 4.82
N GLN A 133 -9.56 -0.15 3.51
CA GLN A 133 -10.81 -0.63 2.96
C GLN A 133 -10.72 -2.12 2.65
N THR A 134 -11.63 -2.89 3.24
CA THR A 134 -11.77 -4.31 2.95
C THR A 134 -12.49 -4.55 1.62
N ASN A 135 -12.42 -5.78 1.11
CA ASN A 135 -13.02 -6.18 -0.17
C ASN A 135 -14.57 -6.19 -0.17
N ASP A 136 -15.22 -6.04 0.99
CA ASP A 136 -16.66 -5.81 1.09
C ASP A 136 -17.04 -4.30 1.11
N GLY A 137 -16.06 -3.43 0.87
CA GLY A 137 -16.24 -1.97 0.80
C GLY A 137 -16.31 -1.26 2.14
N LYS A 138 -16.06 -1.94 3.26
CA LYS A 138 -16.02 -1.30 4.57
C LYS A 138 -14.67 -0.70 4.87
N TRP A 139 -14.69 0.41 5.59
CA TRP A 139 -13.50 1.06 6.11
C TRP A 139 -13.26 0.66 7.56
N HIS A 140 -12.03 0.28 7.85
CA HIS A 140 -11.54 0.02 9.18
C HIS A 140 -10.46 1.03 9.55
N VAL A 141 -10.38 1.32 10.84
CA VAL A 141 -9.34 2.20 11.40
C VAL A 141 -8.61 1.42 12.47
N GLU A 142 -7.29 1.29 12.29
CA GLU A 142 -6.42 0.55 13.18
C GLU A 142 -5.29 1.47 13.68
N GLU A 143 -4.89 1.32 14.92
CA GLU A 143 -3.77 2.06 15.49
C GLU A 143 -2.42 1.54 14.98
N THR A 144 -2.36 0.24 14.72
CA THR A 144 -1.18 -0.49 14.26
C THR A 144 -1.50 -1.31 13.02
N TRP A 145 -0.47 -1.68 12.26
CA TRP A 145 -0.58 -2.65 11.20
C TRP A 145 0.59 -3.63 11.27
N PRO A 146 0.35 -4.95 11.29
CA PRO A 146 -0.98 -5.59 11.35
C PRO A 146 -1.73 -5.24 12.66
N PRO A 147 -3.09 -5.35 12.69
CA PRO A 147 -3.87 -5.20 13.91
C PRO A 147 -3.39 -6.16 15.01
N GLU A 148 -3.41 -5.73 16.28
CA GLU A 148 -2.90 -6.55 17.38
C GLU A 148 -3.67 -7.85 17.61
N ASP A 149 -4.95 -7.88 17.24
CA ASP A 149 -5.84 -9.05 17.37
C ASP A 149 -5.84 -9.95 16.13
N MET A 150 -4.98 -9.64 15.14
CA MET A 150 -4.91 -10.42 13.91
C MET A 150 -4.36 -11.81 14.17
N THR A 151 -5.08 -12.81 13.69
CA THR A 151 -4.63 -14.19 13.67
C THR A 151 -4.08 -14.54 12.29
N TRP A 152 -2.79 -14.86 12.22
CA TRP A 152 -2.17 -15.38 11.01
C TRP A 152 -2.57 -16.84 10.80
N LEU A 153 -3.25 -17.11 9.69
CA LEU A 153 -3.47 -18.48 9.23
C LEU A 153 -2.37 -18.82 8.22
N MET A 154 -1.41 -19.64 8.65
CA MET A 154 -0.47 -20.26 7.73
C MET A 154 -1.10 -21.56 7.22
N GLU A 155 -1.51 -21.57 5.97
CA GLU A 155 -1.89 -22.81 5.28
C GLU A 155 -0.66 -23.34 4.52
N GLU A 156 -0.25 -24.53 4.84
CA GLU A 156 0.74 -25.24 4.02
C GLU A 156 0.05 -25.60 2.70
N ILE A 157 0.62 -25.16 1.59
CA ILE A 157 0.25 -25.67 0.27
C ILE A 157 0.70 -27.13 0.23
N GLY A 158 -0.25 -28.05 0.34
CA GLY A 158 0.02 -29.48 0.30
C GLY A 158 0.61 -29.93 -1.04
N SER A 159 1.12 -31.15 -1.06
CA SER A 159 1.79 -31.75 -2.22
C SER A 159 0.88 -32.06 -3.41
N ASP A 160 -0.37 -31.72 -3.35
CA ASP A 160 -1.42 -31.95 -4.34
C ASP A 160 -1.65 -30.76 -5.29
N TRP A 161 -0.66 -29.89 -5.40
CA TRP A 161 -0.62 -28.89 -6.45
C TRP A 161 -0.63 -29.55 -7.84
N SER A 162 -1.74 -29.42 -8.57
CA SER A 162 -1.92 -30.09 -9.86
C SER A 162 -1.30 -29.37 -11.05
N GLY A 163 -0.71 -28.18 -10.85
CA GLY A 163 -0.10 -27.39 -11.92
C GLY A 163 -1.06 -26.69 -12.87
N ASP A 164 -2.37 -26.84 -12.67
CA ASP A 164 -3.44 -26.15 -13.44
C ASP A 164 -3.89 -24.83 -12.81
N GLY A 165 -3.22 -24.41 -11.73
CA GLY A 165 -3.56 -23.21 -10.99
C GLY A 165 -4.73 -23.37 -10.01
N VAL A 166 -5.25 -24.58 -9.87
CA VAL A 166 -6.32 -24.90 -8.92
C VAL A 166 -5.72 -25.63 -7.72
N VAL A 167 -5.82 -25.06 -6.55
CA VAL A 167 -5.49 -25.73 -5.29
C VAL A 167 -6.70 -26.58 -4.91
N ASN A 168 -6.61 -27.89 -5.16
CA ASN A 168 -7.66 -28.83 -4.79
C ASN A 168 -7.58 -29.10 -3.28
N GLY A 169 -8.59 -28.76 -2.57
CA GLY A 169 -8.84 -29.26 -1.21
C GLY A 169 -8.67 -28.26 -0.07
N LEU A 170 -8.38 -27.02 -0.34
CA LEU A 170 -8.32 -26.00 0.71
C LEU A 170 -9.47 -25.01 0.55
N GLY A 171 -10.47 -25.15 1.36
CA GLY A 171 -11.48 -24.11 1.60
C GLY A 171 -10.90 -23.02 2.53
N GLY A 172 -9.70 -22.56 2.25
CA GLY A 172 -9.05 -21.50 3.00
C GLY A 172 -9.24 -20.17 2.29
N SER A 173 -9.89 -19.22 2.91
CA SER A 173 -9.79 -17.82 2.53
C SER A 173 -8.52 -17.26 3.15
N VAL A 174 -7.59 -16.82 2.33
CA VAL A 174 -6.53 -15.92 2.82
C VAL A 174 -7.21 -14.58 3.08
N THR A 175 -7.49 -14.30 4.32
CA THR A 175 -7.90 -12.97 4.73
C THR A 175 -6.61 -12.20 5.04
N LEU A 176 -6.23 -11.31 4.13
CA LEU A 176 -5.21 -10.30 4.38
C LEU A 176 -5.82 -9.19 5.22
#